data_9945babcebb801fe219ff8cd00939632
#
_entry.id   9945babcebb801fe219ff8cd00939632
#
_cell.length_a   1.000
_cell.length_b   1.000
_cell.length_c   1.000
_cell.angle_alpha   90.00
_cell.angle_beta   90.00
_cell.angle_gamma   90.00
#
_symmetry.space_group_name_H-M   'P 1'
#
loop_
_entity.id
_entity.type
_entity.pdbx_description
1 polymer ?
#
loop_
_entity_poly.entity_id
_entity_poly.type
_entity_poly.pdbx_seq_one_letter_code
_entity_poly.pdbx_strand_id
1 'polypeptide(L)'
;MEAMFSNILEINPQEIFENMKKDFYDNYSITNILNINKDFIKIRKDLINLIYKVSKKMGFKSQAFFVSVYYLDIIIIENKNIDSNKLNILSLSCLIVASKYCENDPNVPPLENFIDVYNKYNNKFGEIKIDDLFEMEVNVLKYLDYNVYYLTIYDFNLFFFNHGIIKKQQIKDIINNNVNIKNNNKNNKSDISSNDDDDEFTLDNNYIKKILEKIYKRSRYYLDLIICKDQICLKFNALLISIYTMKKSVEEIILNE
;
A
#
# COMPACT_ATOMS: atom_id res chain seq x y z
N MET A 1 -30.88 0.72 5.06
CA MET A 1 -29.53 0.99 5.63
C MET A 1 -28.70 1.96 4.78
N GLU A 2 -28.91 2.07 3.46
CA GLU A 2 -28.20 3.03 2.60
C GLU A 2 -28.55 4.52 2.82
N ALA A 3 -29.77 4.81 3.29
CA ALA A 3 -30.19 6.19 3.51
C ALA A 3 -29.65 6.83 4.83
N MET A 4 -29.04 6.05 5.73
CA MET A 4 -28.49 6.55 6.98
C MET A 4 -27.06 7.07 6.89
N PHE A 5 -26.35 6.70 5.81
CA PHE A 5 -24.95 7.14 5.57
C PHE A 5 -24.83 8.35 4.65
N SER A 6 -25.93 8.80 4.02
CA SER A 6 -25.92 9.96 3.12
C SER A 6 -25.85 11.32 3.83
N ASN A 7 -25.99 11.35 5.15
CA ASN A 7 -25.92 12.58 5.97
C ASN A 7 -24.66 12.70 6.82
N ILE A 8 -23.70 11.79 6.67
CA ILE A 8 -22.40 11.92 7.36
C ILE A 8 -21.50 12.81 6.47
N LEU A 9 -21.52 14.11 6.83
CA LEU A 9 -20.52 15.11 6.48
C LEU A 9 -20.01 14.98 5.01
N GLU A 10 -20.45 15.86 4.14
CA GLU A 10 -19.73 16.16 2.89
C GLU A 10 -18.32 16.68 3.25
N ILE A 11 -17.47 15.80 3.74
CA ILE A 11 -16.06 16.13 3.99
C ILE A 11 -15.45 16.34 2.60
N ASN A 12 -15.01 17.56 2.34
CA ASN A 12 -14.35 17.91 1.10
C ASN A 12 -13.09 17.03 0.94
N PRO A 13 -12.96 16.23 -0.14
CA PRO A 13 -11.76 15.41 -0.38
C PRO A 13 -10.46 16.20 -0.34
N GLN A 14 -10.50 17.50 -0.71
CA GLN A 14 -9.35 18.38 -0.62
C GLN A 14 -8.91 18.61 0.83
N GLU A 15 -9.86 18.81 1.73
CA GLU A 15 -9.60 18.98 3.17
C GLU A 15 -9.02 17.72 3.80
N ILE A 16 -9.58 16.55 3.45
CA ILE A 16 -9.02 15.25 3.87
C ILE A 16 -7.57 15.14 3.42
N PHE A 17 -7.28 15.48 2.16
CA PHE A 17 -5.94 15.37 1.61
C PHE A 17 -4.95 16.32 2.30
N GLU A 18 -5.34 17.57 2.56
CA GLU A 18 -4.48 18.52 3.27
C GLU A 18 -4.20 18.07 4.72
N ASN A 19 -5.20 17.51 5.40
CA ASN A 19 -5.02 16.94 6.73
C ASN A 19 -4.08 15.72 6.69
N MET A 20 -4.26 14.80 5.74
CA MET A 20 -3.36 13.67 5.56
C MET A 20 -1.91 14.11 5.28
N LYS A 21 -1.73 15.15 4.46
CA LYS A 21 -0.40 15.73 4.20
C LYS A 21 0.21 16.28 5.47
N LYS A 22 -0.55 17.07 6.22
CA LYS A 22 -0.10 17.66 7.47
C LYS A 22 0.32 16.58 8.46
N ASP A 23 -0.55 15.61 8.74
CA ASP A 23 -0.28 14.50 9.66
C ASP A 23 0.96 13.70 9.22
N PHE A 24 1.11 13.48 7.91
CA PHE A 24 2.28 12.80 7.38
C PHE A 24 3.57 13.60 7.61
N TYR A 25 3.59 14.91 7.31
CA TYR A 25 4.79 15.74 7.48
C TYR A 25 5.13 15.99 8.95
N ASP A 26 4.13 16.09 9.82
CA ASP A 26 4.34 16.28 11.27
C ASP A 26 4.95 15.01 11.92
N ASN A 27 4.62 13.82 11.39
CA ASN A 27 5.09 12.54 11.93
C ASN A 27 6.29 11.95 11.15
N TYR A 28 6.66 12.50 9.99
CA TYR A 28 7.68 11.91 9.12
C TYR A 28 8.92 12.82 8.99
N SER A 29 9.94 12.54 9.77
CA SER A 29 11.26 13.17 9.62
C SER A 29 12.16 12.34 8.71
N ILE A 30 12.25 12.72 7.42
CA ILE A 30 13.14 12.08 6.42
C ILE A 30 14.64 12.33 6.72
N THR A 31 14.94 13.20 7.67
CA THR A 31 16.30 13.76 7.86
C THR A 31 17.36 12.73 8.28
N ASN A 32 17.00 11.53 8.70
CA ASN A 32 17.94 10.55 9.25
C ASN A 32 18.26 9.34 8.36
N ILE A 33 17.82 9.29 7.10
CA ILE A 33 18.05 8.16 6.19
C ILE A 33 19.56 7.90 5.95
N LEU A 34 20.38 8.92 5.99
CA LEU A 34 21.84 8.81 5.79
C LEU A 34 22.57 8.03 6.90
N ASN A 35 21.91 7.78 8.01
CA ASN A 35 22.47 7.13 9.20
C ASN A 35 21.90 5.72 9.47
N ILE A 36 21.21 5.13 8.52
CA ILE A 36 20.61 3.80 8.69
C ILE A 36 21.71 2.76 8.88
N ASN A 37 21.47 1.83 9.80
CA ASN A 37 22.34 0.69 10.04
C ASN A 37 22.53 -0.12 8.73
N LYS A 38 23.78 -0.25 8.28
CA LYS A 38 24.13 -0.95 7.04
C LYS A 38 23.74 -2.44 7.06
N ASP A 39 23.78 -3.07 8.23
CA ASP A 39 23.41 -4.47 8.37
C ASP A 39 21.89 -4.66 8.26
N PHE A 40 21.10 -3.71 8.79
CA PHE A 40 19.66 -3.69 8.55
C PHE A 40 19.33 -3.59 7.05
N ILE A 41 19.97 -2.69 6.31
CA ILE A 41 19.73 -2.55 4.87
C ILE A 41 19.96 -3.87 4.13
N LYS A 42 21.00 -4.63 4.48
CA LYS A 42 21.29 -5.93 3.83
C LYS A 42 20.16 -6.96 4.03
N ILE A 43 19.53 -6.96 5.20
CA ILE A 43 18.51 -7.98 5.56
C ILE A 43 17.08 -7.45 5.50
N ARG A 44 16.87 -6.14 5.32
CA ARG A 44 15.55 -5.49 5.32
C ARG A 44 14.58 -6.18 4.36
N LYS A 45 15.02 -6.46 3.14
CA LYS A 45 14.19 -7.16 2.15
C LYS A 45 13.73 -8.55 2.65
N ASP A 46 14.59 -9.29 3.32
CA ASP A 46 14.25 -10.61 3.86
C ASP A 46 13.27 -10.50 5.02
N LEU A 47 13.44 -9.51 5.91
CA LEU A 47 12.51 -9.22 6.99
C LEU A 47 11.13 -8.82 6.44
N ILE A 48 11.07 -7.94 5.46
CA ILE A 48 9.80 -7.54 4.83
C ILE A 48 9.11 -8.74 4.15
N ASN A 49 9.86 -9.59 3.44
CA ASN A 49 9.31 -10.79 2.84
C ASN A 49 8.75 -11.76 3.89
N LEU A 50 9.41 -11.87 5.04
CA LEU A 50 8.94 -12.70 6.15
C LEU A 50 7.63 -12.13 6.73
N ILE A 51 7.60 -10.83 7.07
CA ILE A 51 6.39 -10.14 7.54
C ILE A 51 5.25 -10.32 6.53
N TYR A 52 5.52 -10.16 5.23
CA TYR A 52 4.51 -10.34 4.17
C TYR A 52 3.92 -11.74 4.18
N LYS A 53 4.76 -12.78 4.25
CA LYS A 53 4.31 -14.18 4.28
C LYS A 53 3.48 -14.47 5.53
N VAL A 54 3.93 -14.00 6.69
CA VAL A 54 3.19 -14.16 7.95
C VAL A 54 1.85 -13.43 7.88
N SER A 55 1.83 -12.17 7.49
CA SER A 55 0.61 -11.37 7.33
C SER A 55 -0.40 -12.02 6.38
N LYS A 56 0.04 -12.51 5.22
CA LYS A 56 -0.81 -13.21 4.25
C LYS A 56 -1.36 -14.52 4.80
N LYS A 57 -0.53 -15.29 5.51
CA LYS A 57 -0.97 -16.56 6.10
C LYS A 57 -1.98 -16.39 7.22
N MET A 58 -1.85 -15.28 7.97
CA MET A 58 -2.79 -14.89 9.02
C MET A 58 -4.09 -14.28 8.46
N GLY A 59 -4.12 -13.93 7.18
CA GLY A 59 -5.29 -13.31 6.57
C GLY A 59 -5.49 -11.83 6.92
N PHE A 60 -4.44 -11.14 7.39
CA PHE A 60 -4.53 -9.73 7.77
C PHE A 60 -4.79 -8.80 6.58
N LYS A 61 -5.43 -7.68 6.86
CA LYS A 61 -5.59 -6.60 5.90
C LYS A 61 -4.22 -6.12 5.43
N SER A 62 -4.18 -5.65 4.21
CA SER A 62 -2.94 -5.10 3.65
C SER A 62 -2.42 -3.91 4.45
N GLN A 63 -3.30 -3.14 5.08
CA GLN A 63 -2.91 -2.01 5.95
C GLN A 63 -1.98 -2.46 7.08
N ALA A 64 -2.30 -3.55 7.79
CA ALA A 64 -1.46 -4.09 8.86
C ALA A 64 -0.02 -4.40 8.37
N PHE A 65 0.11 -4.95 7.16
CA PHE A 65 1.43 -5.19 6.56
C PHE A 65 2.20 -3.88 6.31
N PHE A 66 1.58 -2.88 5.67
CA PHE A 66 2.28 -1.62 5.38
C PHE A 66 2.63 -0.83 6.63
N VAL A 67 1.74 -0.81 7.61
CA VAL A 67 1.98 -0.19 8.92
C VAL A 67 3.12 -0.89 9.66
N SER A 68 3.17 -2.23 9.64
CA SER A 68 4.25 -2.98 10.30
C SER A 68 5.63 -2.70 9.69
N VAL A 69 5.72 -2.57 8.36
CA VAL A 69 6.97 -2.19 7.69
C VAL A 69 7.36 -0.75 8.05
N TYR A 70 6.40 0.15 8.13
CA TYR A 70 6.65 1.53 8.56
C TYR A 70 7.19 1.58 9.99
N TYR A 71 6.59 0.84 10.94
CA TYR A 71 7.10 0.76 12.32
C TYR A 71 8.54 0.24 12.35
N LEU A 72 8.83 -0.83 11.61
CA LEU A 72 10.17 -1.39 11.53
C LEU A 72 11.18 -0.35 11.04
N ASP A 73 10.87 0.34 9.94
CA ASP A 73 11.76 1.33 9.34
C ASP A 73 12.01 2.52 10.28
N ILE A 74 10.95 3.11 10.87
CA ILE A 74 11.09 4.27 11.76
C ILE A 74 11.84 3.91 13.04
N ILE A 75 11.56 2.77 13.65
CA ILE A 75 12.24 2.31 14.86
C ILE A 75 13.75 2.15 14.60
N ILE A 76 14.15 1.56 13.47
CA ILE A 76 15.55 1.38 13.10
C ILE A 76 16.24 2.71 12.76
N ILE A 77 15.51 3.65 12.14
CA ILE A 77 16.06 4.97 11.81
C ILE A 77 16.32 5.79 13.08
N GLU A 78 15.41 5.75 14.03
CA GLU A 78 15.47 6.53 15.25
C GLU A 78 16.38 5.88 16.31
N ASN A 79 16.38 4.55 16.40
CA ASN A 79 17.09 3.79 17.41
C ASN A 79 18.31 3.06 16.84
N LYS A 80 19.45 3.73 16.74
CA LYS A 80 20.68 3.23 16.13
C LYS A 80 21.30 2.01 16.85
N ASN A 81 20.91 1.72 18.08
CA ASN A 81 21.54 0.72 18.94
C ASN A 81 20.76 -0.60 19.03
N ILE A 82 19.83 -0.84 18.11
CA ILE A 82 19.10 -2.12 18.07
C ILE A 82 20.07 -3.22 17.62
N ASP A 83 20.19 -4.26 18.46
CA ASP A 83 21.01 -5.42 18.16
C ASP A 83 20.50 -6.12 16.86
N SER A 84 21.44 -6.30 15.92
CA SER A 84 21.15 -6.96 14.65
C SER A 84 20.55 -8.37 14.81
N ASN A 85 20.89 -9.06 15.93
CA ASN A 85 20.35 -10.38 16.25
C ASN A 85 18.87 -10.35 16.67
N LYS A 86 18.34 -9.17 17.03
CA LYS A 86 16.93 -8.97 17.43
C LYS A 86 16.03 -8.43 16.32
N LEU A 87 16.55 -8.20 15.13
CA LEU A 87 15.78 -7.61 14.03
C LEU A 87 14.64 -8.48 13.54
N ASN A 88 14.79 -9.80 13.62
CA ASN A 88 13.71 -10.75 13.29
C ASN A 88 12.57 -10.68 14.31
N ILE A 89 12.87 -10.66 15.62
CA ILE A 89 11.87 -10.53 16.69
C ILE A 89 11.20 -9.16 16.57
N LEU A 90 11.98 -8.09 16.39
CA LEU A 90 11.46 -6.75 16.18
C LEU A 90 10.49 -6.69 15.01
N SER A 91 10.85 -7.27 13.86
CA SER A 91 10.00 -7.26 12.66
C SER A 91 8.66 -7.98 12.88
N LEU A 92 8.68 -9.13 13.57
CA LEU A 92 7.47 -9.86 13.91
C LEU A 92 6.61 -9.10 14.93
N SER A 93 7.24 -8.47 15.93
CA SER A 93 6.54 -7.65 16.92
C SER A 93 5.91 -6.40 16.30
N CYS A 94 6.55 -5.78 15.32
CA CYS A 94 5.94 -4.70 14.53
C CYS A 94 4.67 -5.18 13.83
N LEU A 95 4.66 -6.39 13.27
CA LEU A 95 3.45 -6.96 12.66
C LEU A 95 2.36 -7.22 13.71
N ILE A 96 2.70 -7.72 14.89
CA ILE A 96 1.74 -7.97 15.96
C ILE A 96 1.08 -6.65 16.40
N VAL A 97 1.87 -5.61 16.69
CA VAL A 97 1.34 -4.29 17.08
C VAL A 97 0.47 -3.71 15.96
N ALA A 98 0.93 -3.77 14.71
CA ALA A 98 0.17 -3.29 13.56
C ALA A 98 -1.14 -4.07 13.36
N SER A 99 -1.14 -5.40 13.57
CA SER A 99 -2.36 -6.21 13.47
C SER A 99 -3.37 -5.85 14.56
N LYS A 100 -2.93 -5.69 15.80
CA LYS A 100 -3.80 -5.23 16.92
C LYS A 100 -4.41 -3.87 16.66
N TYR A 101 -3.71 -2.99 15.94
CA TYR A 101 -4.21 -1.67 15.57
C TYR A 101 -5.16 -1.69 14.35
N CYS A 102 -4.85 -2.49 13.31
CA CYS A 102 -5.56 -2.44 12.03
C CYS A 102 -6.71 -3.44 11.92
N GLU A 103 -6.67 -4.54 12.68
CA GLU A 103 -7.68 -5.60 12.63
C GLU A 103 -8.70 -5.43 13.76
N ASN A 104 -9.84 -6.11 13.63
CA ASN A 104 -10.77 -6.25 14.74
C ASN A 104 -10.24 -7.30 15.73
N ASP A 105 -10.42 -7.11 17.02
CA ASP A 105 -9.94 -8.00 18.09
C ASP A 105 -10.11 -9.51 17.82
N PRO A 106 -11.28 -10.01 17.38
CA PRO A 106 -11.44 -11.44 17.14
C PRO A 106 -10.59 -11.98 15.98
N ASN A 107 -10.03 -11.09 15.13
CA ASN A 107 -9.20 -11.48 13.98
C ASN A 107 -7.71 -11.52 14.32
N VAL A 108 -7.30 -11.06 15.50
CA VAL A 108 -5.90 -11.10 15.92
C VAL A 108 -5.65 -12.40 16.69
N PRO A 109 -4.88 -13.34 16.14
CA PRO A 109 -4.60 -14.61 16.80
C PRO A 109 -3.63 -14.43 17.98
N PRO A 110 -3.57 -15.41 18.91
CA PRO A 110 -2.59 -15.42 19.98
C PRO A 110 -1.14 -15.51 19.47
N LEU A 111 -0.17 -15.13 20.32
CA LEU A 111 1.25 -15.02 19.94
C LEU A 111 1.85 -16.32 19.43
N GLU A 112 1.41 -17.46 19.98
CA GLU A 112 1.84 -18.79 19.56
C GLU A 112 1.62 -19.02 18.07
N ASN A 113 0.49 -18.59 17.54
CA ASN A 113 0.16 -18.73 16.12
C ASN A 113 1.12 -17.92 15.25
N PHE A 114 1.57 -16.73 15.71
CA PHE A 114 2.58 -15.95 14.99
C PHE A 114 3.92 -16.68 14.95
N ILE A 115 4.33 -17.31 16.05
CA ILE A 115 5.56 -18.09 16.14
C ILE A 115 5.49 -19.29 15.21
N ASP A 116 4.39 -20.04 15.21
CA ASP A 116 4.19 -21.20 14.35
C ASP A 116 4.30 -20.84 12.87
N VAL A 117 3.63 -19.76 12.47
CA VAL A 117 3.69 -19.30 11.09
C VAL A 117 5.06 -18.72 10.76
N TYR A 118 5.68 -17.97 11.68
CA TYR A 118 7.04 -17.49 11.53
C TYR A 118 8.02 -18.64 11.27
N ASN A 119 8.03 -19.65 12.13
CA ASN A 119 8.94 -20.81 12.01
C ASN A 119 8.75 -21.56 10.69
N LYS A 120 7.52 -21.63 10.17
CA LYS A 120 7.22 -22.24 8.87
C LYS A 120 7.88 -21.52 7.69
N TYR A 121 8.01 -20.20 7.76
CA TYR A 121 8.54 -19.37 6.67
C TYR A 121 9.95 -18.86 6.93
N ASN A 122 10.46 -19.06 8.15
CA ASN A 122 11.80 -18.64 8.54
C ASN A 122 12.86 -19.63 8.10
N ASN A 123 13.64 -19.25 7.07
CA ASN A 123 14.77 -20.05 6.58
C ASN A 123 16.12 -19.41 6.89
N LYS A 124 16.16 -18.23 7.51
CA LYS A 124 17.37 -17.40 7.61
C LYS A 124 17.68 -16.87 9.01
N PHE A 125 16.67 -16.77 9.85
CA PHE A 125 16.78 -16.13 11.17
C PHE A 125 16.62 -17.18 12.28
N GLY A 126 17.10 -16.86 13.48
CA GLY A 126 16.98 -17.76 14.63
C GLY A 126 15.53 -17.99 15.09
N GLU A 127 15.36 -18.97 15.95
CA GLU A 127 14.07 -19.23 16.62
C GLU A 127 13.68 -18.06 17.53
N ILE A 128 12.38 -17.86 17.69
CA ILE A 128 11.80 -16.85 18.57
C ILE A 128 11.10 -17.56 19.73
N LYS A 129 11.43 -17.15 20.96
CA LYS A 129 10.70 -17.56 22.15
C LYS A 129 9.53 -16.62 22.41
N ILE A 130 8.47 -17.15 23.00
CA ILE A 130 7.25 -16.39 23.28
C ILE A 130 7.50 -15.21 24.22
N ASP A 131 8.32 -15.43 25.26
CA ASP A 131 8.65 -14.39 26.23
C ASP A 131 9.44 -13.24 25.59
N ASP A 132 10.41 -13.57 24.71
CA ASP A 132 11.17 -12.58 23.96
C ASP A 132 10.26 -11.76 23.01
N LEU A 133 9.26 -12.43 22.42
CA LEU A 133 8.30 -11.79 21.53
C LEU A 133 7.37 -10.84 22.30
N PHE A 134 6.88 -11.25 23.46
CA PHE A 134 6.06 -10.45 24.34
C PHE A 134 6.81 -9.21 24.83
N GLU A 135 8.06 -9.39 25.30
CA GLU A 135 8.92 -8.27 25.71
C GLU A 135 9.16 -7.28 24.56
N MET A 136 9.44 -7.82 23.36
CA MET A 136 9.70 -6.98 22.20
C MET A 136 8.43 -6.22 21.73
N GLU A 137 7.23 -6.80 21.86
CA GLU A 137 5.99 -6.09 21.59
C GLU A 137 5.85 -4.84 22.46
N VAL A 138 6.14 -4.95 23.75
CA VAL A 138 6.15 -3.81 24.66
C VAL A 138 7.21 -2.78 24.27
N ASN A 139 8.39 -3.25 23.86
CA ASN A 139 9.47 -2.37 23.43
C ASN A 139 9.12 -1.64 22.13
N VAL A 140 8.44 -2.27 21.17
CA VAL A 140 7.92 -1.61 19.95
C VAL A 140 7.01 -0.44 20.32
N LEU A 141 6.05 -0.64 21.24
CA LEU A 141 5.19 0.45 21.69
C LEU A 141 5.97 1.61 22.34
N LYS A 142 7.00 1.29 23.13
CA LYS A 142 7.87 2.32 23.73
C LYS A 142 8.70 3.05 22.68
N TYR A 143 9.25 2.34 21.68
CA TYR A 143 10.03 2.97 20.60
C TYR A 143 9.17 3.89 19.72
N LEU A 144 7.87 3.62 19.63
CA LEU A 144 6.89 4.45 18.93
C LEU A 144 6.28 5.54 19.83
N ASP A 145 6.78 5.73 21.06
CA ASP A 145 6.18 6.62 22.05
C ASP A 145 4.66 6.41 22.22
N TYR A 146 4.21 5.14 22.08
CA TYR A 146 2.82 4.72 22.07
C TYR A 146 1.96 5.34 20.95
N ASN A 147 2.57 6.04 20.01
CA ASN A 147 1.88 6.49 18.80
C ASN A 147 1.86 5.36 17.79
N VAL A 148 0.69 4.77 17.58
CA VAL A 148 0.48 3.69 16.60
C VAL A 148 -0.20 4.18 15.31
N TYR A 149 -0.57 5.46 15.25
CA TYR A 149 -1.18 6.05 14.08
C TYR A 149 -0.13 6.65 13.14
N TYR A 150 0.06 6.03 11.99
CA TYR A 150 0.92 6.55 10.93
C TYR A 150 0.29 6.34 9.56
N LEU A 151 0.36 7.37 8.73
CA LEU A 151 -0.04 7.29 7.33
C LEU A 151 1.08 6.66 6.49
N THR A 152 0.71 5.61 5.76
CA THR A 152 1.63 4.84 4.93
C THR A 152 1.41 5.09 3.44
N ILE A 153 2.27 4.54 2.59
CA ILE A 153 2.08 4.54 1.13
C ILE A 153 0.75 3.87 0.74
N TYR A 154 0.25 2.95 1.55
CA TYR A 154 -1.03 2.28 1.31
C TYR A 154 -2.22 3.23 1.52
N ASP A 155 -2.19 4.04 2.58
CA ASP A 155 -3.28 4.96 2.92
C ASP A 155 -3.42 6.05 1.84
N PHE A 156 -2.32 6.64 1.37
CA PHE A 156 -2.34 7.56 0.24
C PHE A 156 -2.82 6.90 -1.06
N ASN A 157 -2.41 5.66 -1.32
CA ASN A 157 -2.86 4.94 -2.50
C ASN A 157 -4.36 4.66 -2.45
N LEU A 158 -4.88 4.27 -1.29
CA LEU A 158 -6.31 4.05 -1.07
C LEU A 158 -7.10 5.36 -1.20
N PHE A 159 -6.57 6.46 -0.66
CA PHE A 159 -7.17 7.79 -0.82
C PHE A 159 -7.29 8.16 -2.30
N PHE A 160 -6.22 8.04 -3.07
CA PHE A 160 -6.22 8.36 -4.49
C PHE A 160 -7.14 7.47 -5.32
N PHE A 161 -7.28 6.22 -4.93
CA PHE A 161 -8.24 5.32 -5.57
C PHE A 161 -9.69 5.74 -5.29
N ASN A 162 -10.01 6.08 -4.05
CA ASN A 162 -11.38 6.40 -3.63
C ASN A 162 -11.84 7.78 -4.09
N HIS A 163 -10.94 8.77 -4.09
CA HIS A 163 -11.25 10.17 -4.42
C HIS A 163 -10.77 10.60 -5.81
N GLY A 164 -10.06 9.72 -6.50
CA GLY A 164 -9.66 9.85 -7.88
C GLY A 164 -8.51 10.84 -8.12
N ILE A 165 -7.30 10.32 -8.42
CA ILE A 165 -6.32 11.10 -9.20
C ILE A 165 -6.86 11.32 -10.62
N ILE A 166 -7.70 10.41 -11.11
CA ILE A 166 -8.29 10.47 -12.45
C ILE A 166 -9.79 10.47 -12.31
N LYS A 167 -10.42 11.51 -12.83
CA LYS A 167 -11.87 11.61 -12.91
C LYS A 167 -12.41 10.56 -13.88
N LYS A 168 -13.59 9.98 -13.58
CA LYS A 168 -14.27 9.04 -14.49
C LYS A 168 -14.38 9.56 -15.93
N GLN A 169 -14.59 10.88 -16.09
CA GLN A 169 -14.64 11.51 -17.39
C GLN A 169 -13.30 11.42 -18.14
N GLN A 170 -12.18 11.62 -17.48
CA GLN A 170 -10.86 11.48 -18.11
C GLN A 170 -10.60 10.05 -18.60
N ILE A 171 -11.07 9.04 -17.84
CA ILE A 171 -10.98 7.64 -18.28
C ILE A 171 -11.83 7.43 -19.55
N LYS A 172 -13.07 7.96 -19.56
CA LYS A 172 -13.95 7.90 -20.76
C LYS A 172 -13.29 8.56 -21.96
N ASP A 173 -12.75 9.75 -21.79
CA ASP A 173 -12.13 10.52 -22.87
C ASP A 173 -10.91 9.77 -23.47
N ILE A 174 -10.07 9.17 -22.61
CA ILE A 174 -8.90 8.40 -23.06
C ILE A 174 -9.33 7.13 -23.83
N ILE A 175 -10.34 6.41 -23.34
CA ILE A 175 -10.84 5.20 -24.01
C ILE A 175 -11.44 5.55 -25.35
N ASN A 176 -12.31 6.59 -25.41
CA ASN A 176 -12.92 7.04 -26.65
C ASN A 176 -11.88 7.47 -27.68
N ASN A 177 -10.84 8.19 -27.27
CA ASN A 177 -9.74 8.59 -28.15
C ASN A 177 -8.97 7.38 -28.70
N ASN A 178 -8.72 6.36 -27.86
CA ASN A 178 -8.03 5.14 -28.32
C ASN A 178 -8.90 4.31 -29.29
N VAL A 179 -10.21 4.24 -29.09
CA VAL A 179 -11.15 3.58 -30.01
C VAL A 179 -11.17 4.30 -31.36
N ASN A 180 -11.23 5.62 -31.37
CA ASN A 180 -11.21 6.42 -32.60
C ASN A 180 -9.88 6.26 -33.38
N ILE A 181 -8.74 6.18 -32.71
CA ILE A 181 -7.45 5.94 -33.34
C ILE A 181 -7.40 4.53 -33.99
N LYS A 182 -7.91 3.50 -33.29
CA LYS A 182 -7.99 2.13 -33.81
C LYS A 182 -8.93 2.03 -35.03
N ASN A 183 -10.03 2.76 -35.06
CA ASN A 183 -10.97 2.78 -36.16
C ASN A 183 -10.41 3.54 -37.38
N ASN A 184 -9.75 4.68 -37.20
CA ASN A 184 -9.11 5.43 -38.28
C ASN A 184 -7.97 4.64 -38.95
N ASN A 185 -7.25 3.79 -38.20
CA ASN A 185 -6.20 2.91 -38.75
C ASN A 185 -6.78 1.69 -39.52
N LYS A 186 -8.04 1.32 -39.28
CA LYS A 186 -8.74 0.27 -40.04
C LYS A 186 -9.36 0.80 -41.34
N ASN A 187 -9.82 2.04 -41.38
CA ASN A 187 -10.45 2.64 -42.56
C ASN A 187 -9.48 2.99 -43.69
N ASN A 188 -8.17 2.93 -43.46
CA ASN A 188 -7.18 3.03 -44.52
C ASN A 188 -7.00 1.74 -45.37
N LYS A 189 -7.87 0.72 -45.19
CA LYS A 189 -7.75 -0.58 -45.88
C LYS A 189 -9.01 -1.13 -46.56
N SER A 190 -10.12 -0.39 -46.65
CA SER A 190 -11.24 -0.85 -47.49
C SER A 190 -12.26 0.27 -47.74
N ASP A 191 -12.39 0.65 -49.01
CA ASP A 191 -13.59 1.29 -49.55
C ASP A 191 -14.76 0.31 -49.47
N ILE A 192 -15.68 0.52 -48.55
CA ILE A 192 -17.07 0.01 -48.65
C ILE A 192 -17.96 0.95 -47.83
N SER A 193 -18.87 1.57 -48.54
CA SER A 193 -20.03 2.33 -48.06
C SER A 193 -20.96 1.48 -47.20
N SER A 194 -21.35 1.99 -46.02
CA SER A 194 -22.66 1.73 -45.47
C SER A 194 -22.93 2.59 -44.23
N ASN A 195 -23.99 3.38 -44.38
CA ASN A 195 -24.98 3.84 -43.43
C ASN A 195 -24.59 4.20 -42.00
N ASP A 196 -24.78 5.50 -41.74
CA ASP A 196 -24.83 6.16 -40.45
C ASP A 196 -25.82 5.48 -39.52
N ASP A 197 -25.29 4.82 -38.49
CA ASP A 197 -25.91 4.77 -37.18
C ASP A 197 -24.80 5.19 -36.19
N ASP A 198 -24.88 6.44 -35.77
CA ASP A 198 -24.10 7.00 -34.65
C ASP A 198 -24.52 6.27 -33.35
N ASP A 199 -24.09 5.03 -33.18
CA ASP A 199 -24.05 4.35 -31.90
C ASP A 199 -23.00 5.06 -31.05
N GLU A 200 -23.44 6.14 -30.38
CA GLU A 200 -22.72 6.75 -29.28
C GLU A 200 -22.38 5.64 -28.27
N PHE A 201 -21.15 5.15 -28.32
CA PHE A 201 -20.65 4.08 -27.48
C PHE A 201 -20.73 4.53 -26.02
N THR A 202 -21.91 4.35 -25.42
CA THR A 202 -22.15 4.63 -24.00
C THR A 202 -21.37 3.60 -23.20
N LEU A 203 -20.15 4.00 -22.78
CA LEU A 203 -19.32 3.22 -21.88
C LEU A 203 -20.12 2.88 -20.62
N ASP A 204 -20.52 1.61 -20.52
CA ASP A 204 -21.28 1.08 -19.39
C ASP A 204 -20.51 1.37 -18.09
N ASN A 205 -21.21 1.86 -17.07
CA ASN A 205 -20.66 2.11 -15.74
C ASN A 205 -19.98 0.86 -15.15
N ASN A 206 -20.43 -0.34 -15.51
CA ASN A 206 -19.82 -1.61 -15.11
C ASN A 206 -18.45 -1.83 -15.76
N TYR A 207 -18.26 -1.39 -17.00
CA TYR A 207 -16.97 -1.46 -17.68
C TYR A 207 -15.95 -0.52 -17.04
N ILE A 208 -16.35 0.73 -16.76
CA ILE A 208 -15.49 1.69 -16.05
C ILE A 208 -15.10 1.18 -14.67
N LYS A 209 -16.05 0.57 -13.94
CA LYS A 209 -15.78 -0.04 -12.63
C LYS A 209 -14.73 -1.14 -12.74
N LYS A 210 -14.80 -2.02 -13.73
CA LYS A 210 -13.82 -3.07 -13.97
C LYS A 210 -12.44 -2.51 -14.28
N ILE A 211 -12.35 -1.43 -15.06
CA ILE A 211 -11.06 -0.74 -15.33
C ILE A 211 -10.47 -0.16 -14.05
N LEU A 212 -11.28 0.53 -13.25
CA LEU A 212 -10.84 1.06 -11.96
C LEU A 212 -10.32 -0.04 -11.02
N GLU A 213 -11.00 -1.18 -10.97
CA GLU A 213 -10.54 -2.34 -10.18
C GLU A 213 -9.21 -2.90 -10.70
N LYS A 214 -9.01 -2.95 -12.03
CA LYS A 214 -7.72 -3.36 -12.62
C LYS A 214 -6.61 -2.37 -12.26
N ILE A 215 -6.88 -1.06 -12.35
CA ILE A 215 -5.93 -0.01 -11.97
C ILE A 215 -5.53 -0.15 -10.50
N TYR A 216 -6.51 -0.33 -9.61
CA TYR A 216 -6.25 -0.53 -8.18
C TYR A 216 -5.39 -1.77 -7.91
N LYS A 217 -5.73 -2.91 -8.50
CA LYS A 217 -4.96 -4.14 -8.37
C LYS A 217 -3.53 -3.98 -8.87
N ARG A 218 -3.33 -3.28 -9.99
CA ARG A 218 -2.01 -3.00 -10.56
C ARG A 218 -1.20 -2.05 -9.67
N SER A 219 -1.82 -1.00 -9.15
CA SER A 219 -1.18 -0.07 -8.21
C SER A 219 -0.74 -0.78 -6.93
N ARG A 220 -1.58 -1.66 -6.38
CA ARG A 220 -1.25 -2.53 -5.24
C ARG A 220 -0.04 -3.40 -5.53
N TYR A 221 0.00 -4.04 -6.68
CA TYR A 221 1.16 -4.84 -7.11
C TYR A 221 2.45 -4.01 -7.13
N TYR A 222 2.40 -2.78 -7.62
CA TYR A 222 3.56 -1.88 -7.58
C TYR A 222 3.97 -1.50 -6.16
N LEU A 223 3.03 -1.25 -5.26
CA LEU A 223 3.36 -0.98 -3.86
C LEU A 223 4.07 -2.19 -3.21
N ASP A 224 3.58 -3.41 -3.43
CA ASP A 224 4.19 -4.65 -2.92
C ASP A 224 5.62 -4.84 -3.47
N LEU A 225 5.90 -4.43 -4.71
CA LEU A 225 7.25 -4.47 -5.28
C LEU A 225 8.16 -3.37 -4.70
N ILE A 226 7.63 -2.16 -4.57
CA ILE A 226 8.41 -0.98 -4.17
C ILE A 226 8.79 -1.06 -2.70
N ILE A 227 7.92 -1.57 -1.82
CA ILE A 227 8.18 -1.63 -0.39
C ILE A 227 9.46 -2.41 -0.04
N CYS A 228 9.84 -3.37 -0.89
CA CYS A 228 11.07 -4.12 -0.77
C CYS A 228 12.30 -3.40 -1.37
N LYS A 229 12.13 -2.21 -1.96
CA LYS A 229 13.21 -1.46 -2.61
C LYS A 229 13.71 -0.34 -1.69
N ASP A 230 14.76 -0.62 -0.94
CA ASP A 230 15.34 0.32 0.04
C ASP A 230 15.67 1.68 -0.57
N GLN A 231 16.21 1.69 -1.80
CA GLN A 231 16.55 2.92 -2.51
C GLN A 231 15.34 3.80 -2.83
N ILE A 232 14.16 3.24 -2.86
CA ILE A 232 12.91 3.98 -3.15
C ILE A 232 12.19 4.30 -1.85
N CYS A 233 11.84 3.28 -1.06
CA CYS A 233 11.02 3.45 0.15
C CYS A 233 11.68 4.29 1.23
N LEU A 234 13.00 4.21 1.35
CA LEU A 234 13.75 4.98 2.35
C LEU A 234 14.19 6.37 1.87
N LYS A 235 14.08 6.67 0.57
CA LYS A 235 14.50 7.96 -0.01
C LYS A 235 13.36 8.85 -0.44
N PHE A 236 12.24 8.26 -0.82
CA PHE A 236 11.10 9.01 -1.35
C PHE A 236 9.94 8.98 -0.37
N ASN A 237 9.27 10.10 -0.31
CA ASN A 237 8.09 10.28 0.51
C ASN A 237 6.93 9.37 0.03
N ALA A 238 6.16 8.85 0.98
CA ALA A 238 5.06 7.93 0.75
C ALA A 238 4.01 8.50 -0.23
N LEU A 239 3.76 9.80 -0.18
CA LEU A 239 2.86 10.49 -1.08
C LEU A 239 3.34 10.41 -2.54
N LEU A 240 4.62 10.70 -2.80
CA LEU A 240 5.20 10.63 -4.15
C LEU A 240 5.20 9.22 -4.71
N ILE A 241 5.51 8.23 -3.87
CA ILE A 241 5.46 6.81 -4.25
C ILE A 241 4.04 6.43 -4.65
N SER A 242 3.04 6.84 -3.87
CA SER A 242 1.63 6.52 -4.14
C SER A 242 1.11 7.18 -5.42
N ILE A 243 1.46 8.44 -5.66
CA ILE A 243 1.13 9.13 -6.91
C ILE A 243 1.76 8.42 -8.12
N TYR A 244 3.05 8.08 -8.02
CA TYR A 244 3.76 7.40 -9.11
C TYR A 244 3.15 6.03 -9.43
N THR A 245 2.89 5.21 -8.42
CA THR A 245 2.32 3.86 -8.60
C THR A 245 0.93 3.92 -9.22
N MET A 246 0.11 4.87 -8.79
CA MET A 246 -1.22 5.07 -9.34
C MET A 246 -1.15 5.53 -10.80
N LYS A 247 -0.34 6.56 -11.10
CA LYS A 247 -0.15 7.06 -12.47
C LYS A 247 0.34 5.95 -13.40
N LYS A 248 1.37 5.20 -12.99
CA LYS A 248 1.92 4.09 -13.77
C LYS A 248 0.89 3.00 -14.06
N SER A 249 0.06 2.69 -13.07
CA SER A 249 -1.01 1.69 -13.21
C SER A 249 -2.07 2.12 -14.20
N VAL A 250 -2.42 3.40 -14.20
CA VAL A 250 -3.36 3.98 -15.16
C VAL A 250 -2.80 3.90 -16.58
N GLU A 251 -1.55 4.34 -16.78
CA GLU A 251 -0.88 4.29 -18.08
C GLU A 251 -0.88 2.87 -18.64
N GLU A 252 -0.50 1.88 -17.83
CA GLU A 252 -0.44 0.48 -18.31
C GLU A 252 -1.80 -0.14 -18.61
N ILE A 253 -2.81 0.13 -17.80
CA ILE A 253 -4.13 -0.47 -18.00
C ILE A 253 -4.83 0.19 -19.19
N ILE A 254 -4.75 1.52 -19.33
CA ILE A 254 -5.45 2.24 -20.39
C ILE A 254 -4.77 2.08 -21.76
N LEU A 255 -3.42 1.97 -21.79
CA LEU A 255 -2.69 1.77 -23.06
C LEU A 255 -2.83 0.32 -23.59
N ASN A 256 -3.19 -0.64 -22.75
CA ASN A 256 -3.34 -2.06 -23.14
C ASN A 256 -4.81 -2.49 -23.35
N GLU A 257 -5.79 -1.61 -23.08
CA GLU A 257 -7.21 -1.78 -23.45
C GLU A 257 -7.50 -1.19 -24.83
#